data_bc4f0d3dcb9fadce71bf4275b4d6072a
#
_entry.id   bc4f0d3dcb9fadce71bf4275b4d6072a
#
_cell.length_a   1.000
_cell.length_b   1.000
_cell.length_c   1.000
_cell.angle_alpha   90.00
_cell.angle_beta   90.00
_cell.angle_gamma   90.00
#
_symmetry.space_group_name_H-M   'P 1'
#
loop_
_entity.id
_entity.type
_entity.pdbx_description
1 polymer ?
#
loop_
_entity_poly.entity_id
_entity_poly.type
_entity_poly.pdbx_seq_one_letter_code
_entity_poly.pdbx_strand_id
1 'polypeptide(L)'
;MTEEGLLVYPIMKFFPPILTTLILTQAALSLQCSRTADVSDARKARLTVQIATEPVSLDPAMAEDGAALRILGNLMDGLVGYDGAGQLIPLLAESYQLSPDGKRYEFKLRSTARWSDGKPVTIQDFIFGLRRSLGPRSRSKLASTLFSIRGARAFHEGQIPAEQLGIEERNGRLVIETEYPAPTLIQALSLPVALPIREDILKKGTNAVHEENDWPETAPSTGAYRIAKHLPDQKLILEQNPYYHGGNDGIRTIELIVISDESTAMNLFEKGKIDILTKVHSIDLKRLREMQTLHTDPFYATYFLSFNVRKTPFNIREWRRAVASAIERDQIVQALDTGDLPASSWIPKGLEGFSPYQQESKVFDDAIVWAAKRQRDSPIRQVIAASFDTSNRNTMIMEKVQQDLVHAFRLRLSLQKLDWKSYIKMLQTDAPPLFRFGFQAPFMDPLTHLLAFTSTDPNNYTGWKHKKYDRLVSEIERMPPGKAREAKIIRAQKILTEEEAIVIPIFHYVQHHAVSKRVRNFRVNALGLARYGEFRLNDP
;
A
#
# COMPACT_ATOMS: atom_id res chain seq x y z
N MET A 1 -63.67 -60.97 30.81
CA MET A 1 -62.95 -61.96 31.54
C MET A 1 -61.58 -61.38 31.76
N THR A 2 -61.40 -60.63 32.85
CA THR A 2 -60.71 -60.97 34.11
C THR A 2 -59.22 -61.28 33.82
N GLU A 3 -58.27 -60.59 34.36
CA GLU A 3 -57.89 -60.52 35.77
C GLU A 3 -56.98 -59.36 36.10
N GLU A 4 -57.11 -58.88 37.32
CA GLU A 4 -56.36 -57.82 37.99
C GLU A 4 -54.97 -58.30 38.44
N GLY A 5 -53.99 -57.40 38.45
CA GLY A 5 -52.66 -57.58 39.02
C GLY A 5 -52.21 -56.34 39.81
N LEU A 6 -52.16 -56.45 41.12
CA LEU A 6 -51.78 -55.40 42.08
C LEU A 6 -50.37 -54.88 41.89
N LEU A 7 -50.23 -53.57 41.87
CA LEU A 7 -48.93 -52.82 41.86
C LEU A 7 -48.59 -52.43 43.31
N VAL A 8 -47.47 -52.93 43.82
CA VAL A 8 -46.88 -52.54 45.13
C VAL A 8 -45.91 -51.35 44.84
N TYR A 9 -46.13 -50.21 45.48
CA TYR A 9 -45.25 -49.06 45.44
C TYR A 9 -44.25 -49.09 46.60
N PRO A 10 -42.94 -48.84 46.37
CA PRO A 10 -41.99 -48.57 47.45
C PRO A 10 -42.04 -47.10 47.88
N ILE A 11 -42.00 -46.83 49.13
CA ILE A 11 -41.99 -45.52 49.78
C ILE A 11 -40.65 -44.83 49.52
N MET A 12 -40.62 -43.78 48.71
CA MET A 12 -39.48 -42.87 48.59
C MET A 12 -39.54 -41.83 49.72
N LYS A 13 -38.48 -41.79 50.53
CA LYS A 13 -38.27 -40.74 51.53
C LYS A 13 -37.97 -39.42 50.89
N PHE A 14 -38.80 -38.42 51.09
CA PHE A 14 -38.59 -37.04 50.68
C PHE A 14 -37.41 -36.40 51.44
N PHE A 15 -36.36 -36.00 50.74
CA PHE A 15 -35.39 -35.00 51.20
C PHE A 15 -35.87 -33.62 50.77
N PRO A 16 -35.70 -32.56 51.57
CA PRO A 16 -36.24 -31.24 51.23
C PRO A 16 -35.51 -30.59 50.09
N PRO A 17 -36.19 -29.95 49.13
CA PRO A 17 -35.58 -29.42 47.84
C PRO A 17 -34.72 -28.16 48.00
N ILE A 18 -34.53 -27.65 49.22
CA ILE A 18 -33.83 -26.37 49.46
C ILE A 18 -32.30 -26.51 49.36
N LEU A 19 -31.72 -27.67 49.66
CA LEU A 19 -30.25 -27.84 49.65
C LEU A 19 -29.66 -28.10 48.25
N THR A 20 -30.44 -28.68 47.34
CA THR A 20 -30.01 -28.99 45.97
C THR A 20 -30.01 -27.75 45.06
N THR A 21 -30.87 -26.76 45.31
CA THR A 21 -30.96 -25.53 44.57
C THR A 21 -29.77 -24.57 44.86
N LEU A 22 -29.25 -24.61 46.12
CA LEU A 22 -28.12 -23.74 46.50
C LEU A 22 -26.77 -24.20 45.90
N ILE A 23 -26.58 -25.52 45.74
CA ILE A 23 -25.34 -26.08 45.15
C ILE A 23 -25.31 -25.87 43.64
N LEU A 24 -26.46 -25.94 42.94
CA LEU A 24 -26.55 -25.68 41.50
C LEU A 24 -26.37 -24.20 41.14
N THR A 25 -26.79 -23.26 41.99
CA THR A 25 -26.60 -21.82 41.79
C THR A 25 -25.14 -21.40 42.04
N GLN A 26 -24.42 -21.98 43.00
CA GLN A 26 -23.01 -21.69 43.20
C GLN A 26 -22.13 -22.28 42.11
N ALA A 27 -22.44 -23.45 41.55
CA ALA A 27 -21.74 -24.03 40.41
C ALA A 27 -21.97 -23.22 39.13
N ALA A 28 -23.17 -22.67 38.91
CA ALA A 28 -23.47 -21.81 37.77
C ALA A 28 -22.79 -20.43 37.86
N LEU A 29 -22.67 -19.83 39.04
CA LEU A 29 -21.93 -18.57 39.23
C LEU A 29 -20.41 -18.74 39.08
N SER A 30 -19.85 -19.87 39.54
CA SER A 30 -18.40 -20.13 39.36
C SER A 30 -18.02 -20.41 37.91
N LEU A 31 -18.90 -21.05 37.11
CA LEU A 31 -18.70 -21.24 35.66
C LEU A 31 -18.87 -19.95 34.87
N GLN A 32 -19.70 -19.00 35.29
CA GLN A 32 -19.82 -17.70 34.67
C GLN A 32 -18.60 -16.79 34.98
N CYS A 33 -18.10 -16.81 36.22
CA CYS A 33 -16.88 -16.05 36.57
C CYS A 33 -15.62 -16.60 35.87
N SER A 34 -15.48 -17.92 35.72
CA SER A 34 -14.34 -18.48 35.00
C SER A 34 -14.37 -18.18 33.48
N ARG A 35 -15.56 -18.18 32.85
CA ARG A 35 -15.71 -17.81 31.44
C ARG A 35 -15.47 -16.33 31.18
N THR A 36 -15.87 -15.43 32.07
CA THR A 36 -15.61 -13.98 31.92
C THR A 36 -14.16 -13.62 32.18
N ALA A 37 -13.48 -14.28 33.12
CA ALA A 37 -12.04 -14.09 33.36
C ALA A 37 -11.19 -14.58 32.16
N ASP A 38 -11.49 -15.75 31.62
CA ASP A 38 -10.78 -16.32 30.45
C ASP A 38 -10.95 -15.46 29.19
N VAL A 39 -12.14 -14.92 28.95
CA VAL A 39 -12.44 -14.01 27.83
C VAL A 39 -11.74 -12.65 28.00
N SER A 40 -11.65 -12.14 29.24
CA SER A 40 -10.96 -10.89 29.53
C SER A 40 -9.44 -11.01 29.35
N ASP A 41 -8.85 -12.10 29.81
CA ASP A 41 -7.39 -12.34 29.69
C ASP A 41 -6.97 -12.67 28.26
N ALA A 42 -7.77 -13.42 27.50
CA ALA A 42 -7.54 -13.65 26.09
C ALA A 42 -7.59 -12.35 25.27
N ARG A 43 -8.41 -11.38 25.67
CA ARG A 43 -8.49 -10.07 25.04
C ARG A 43 -7.29 -9.18 25.38
N LYS A 44 -6.75 -9.26 26.60
CA LYS A 44 -5.58 -8.47 27.03
C LYS A 44 -4.36 -8.74 26.15
N ALA A 45 -4.19 -9.96 25.67
CA ALA A 45 -3.04 -10.38 24.85
C ALA A 45 -3.26 -10.23 23.33
N ARG A 46 -4.43 -9.76 22.88
CA ARG A 46 -4.82 -9.70 21.47
C ARG A 46 -5.03 -8.27 20.99
N LEU A 47 -4.48 -7.95 19.81
CA LEU A 47 -4.78 -6.75 19.04
C LEU A 47 -5.81 -7.07 17.98
N THR A 48 -6.86 -6.27 17.88
CA THR A 48 -7.89 -6.40 16.86
C THR A 48 -7.81 -5.22 15.90
N VAL A 49 -7.54 -5.51 14.62
CA VAL A 49 -7.37 -4.51 13.56
C VAL A 49 -8.44 -4.72 12.50
N GLN A 50 -9.16 -3.67 12.15
CA GLN A 50 -10.06 -3.69 11.01
C GLN A 50 -9.26 -3.51 9.71
N ILE A 51 -9.58 -4.32 8.70
CA ILE A 51 -9.18 -4.14 7.31
C ILE A 51 -10.45 -3.99 6.45
N ALA A 52 -10.41 -3.06 5.48
CA ALA A 52 -11.60 -2.76 4.66
C ALA A 52 -11.92 -3.88 3.65
N THR A 53 -10.89 -4.55 3.16
CA THR A 53 -10.99 -5.64 2.18
C THR A 53 -9.93 -6.69 2.48
N GLU A 54 -10.22 -7.92 2.13
CA GLU A 54 -9.23 -8.98 2.11
C GLU A 54 -8.19 -8.74 1.00
N PRO A 55 -6.91 -9.14 1.18
CA PRO A 55 -5.92 -9.06 0.13
C PRO A 55 -6.28 -9.97 -1.05
N VAL A 56 -6.03 -9.51 -2.27
CA VAL A 56 -6.26 -10.32 -3.48
C VAL A 56 -5.36 -11.55 -3.49
N SER A 57 -4.13 -11.39 -3.01
CA SER A 57 -3.15 -12.48 -2.89
C SER A 57 -2.12 -12.17 -1.81
N LEU A 58 -1.74 -13.19 -1.05
CA LEU A 58 -0.58 -13.15 -0.14
C LEU A 58 0.66 -13.84 -0.76
N ASP A 59 0.60 -14.23 -2.02
CA ASP A 59 1.79 -14.66 -2.76
C ASP A 59 2.72 -13.46 -2.98
N PRO A 60 3.98 -13.50 -2.48
CA PRO A 60 4.90 -12.39 -2.62
C PRO A 60 5.14 -11.92 -4.07
N ALA A 61 5.10 -12.84 -5.04
CA ALA A 61 5.27 -12.48 -6.44
C ALA A 61 4.06 -11.73 -7.03
N MET A 62 2.86 -11.91 -6.44
CA MET A 62 1.59 -11.39 -6.95
C MET A 62 1.02 -10.24 -6.12
N ALA A 63 1.52 -10.05 -4.89
CA ALA A 63 1.03 -9.06 -3.96
C ALA A 63 1.33 -7.64 -4.44
N GLU A 64 0.29 -6.84 -4.70
CA GLU A 64 0.41 -5.47 -5.21
C GLU A 64 -0.55 -4.48 -4.55
N ASP A 65 -1.60 -4.97 -3.91
CA ASP A 65 -2.58 -4.12 -3.23
C ASP A 65 -2.15 -3.76 -1.81
N GLY A 66 -2.66 -2.63 -1.30
CA GLY A 66 -2.27 -2.12 0.01
C GLY A 66 -2.63 -3.03 1.19
N ALA A 67 -3.65 -3.90 1.08
CA ALA A 67 -4.00 -4.87 2.11
C ALA A 67 -2.94 -5.99 2.14
N ALA A 68 -2.57 -6.53 0.98
CA ALA A 68 -1.52 -7.53 0.84
C ALA A 68 -0.18 -7.02 1.38
N LEU A 69 0.23 -5.80 1.00
CA LEU A 69 1.50 -5.20 1.45
C LEU A 69 1.56 -5.05 2.98
N ARG A 70 0.46 -4.58 3.61
CA ARG A 70 0.39 -4.44 5.07
C ARG A 70 0.46 -5.77 5.80
N ILE A 71 -0.20 -6.80 5.29
CA ILE A 71 -0.20 -8.13 5.90
C ILE A 71 1.15 -8.80 5.69
N LEU A 72 1.66 -8.82 4.47
CA LEU A 72 2.98 -9.39 4.15
C LEU A 72 4.11 -8.72 4.92
N GLY A 73 4.07 -7.42 5.15
CA GLY A 73 5.07 -6.70 5.96
C GLY A 73 5.14 -7.16 7.43
N ASN A 74 4.18 -7.96 7.90
CA ASN A 74 4.19 -8.59 9.23
C ASN A 74 4.46 -10.10 9.18
N LEU A 75 4.17 -10.75 8.03
CA LEU A 75 4.40 -12.18 7.81
C LEU A 75 5.80 -12.48 7.28
N MET A 76 6.34 -11.59 6.45
CA MET A 76 7.58 -11.87 5.71
C MET A 76 8.58 -10.73 5.89
N ASP A 77 9.76 -11.05 6.35
CA ASP A 77 10.93 -10.18 6.25
C ASP A 77 11.72 -10.53 4.99
N GLY A 78 12.21 -9.49 4.29
CA GLY A 78 13.16 -9.60 3.18
C GLY A 78 14.60 -9.36 3.61
N LEU A 79 15.49 -9.08 2.65
CA LEU A 79 16.88 -8.66 2.94
C LEU A 79 16.88 -7.39 3.80
N VAL A 80 16.08 -6.43 3.38
CA VAL A 80 15.86 -5.13 4.01
C VAL A 80 14.36 -4.84 4.08
N GLY A 81 13.97 -3.86 4.87
CA GLY A 81 12.59 -3.38 4.94
C GLY A 81 12.52 -2.04 5.66
N TYR A 82 11.32 -1.47 5.76
CA TYR A 82 11.09 -0.23 6.46
C TYR A 82 10.60 -0.49 7.89
N ASP A 83 11.12 0.27 8.85
CA ASP A 83 10.58 0.34 10.20
C ASP A 83 9.32 1.22 10.27
N GLY A 84 8.71 1.33 11.45
CA GLY A 84 7.54 2.18 11.67
C GLY A 84 7.81 3.68 11.50
N ALA A 85 9.07 4.12 11.49
CA ALA A 85 9.47 5.49 11.22
C ALA A 85 9.80 5.75 9.74
N GLY A 86 9.76 4.70 8.90
CA GLY A 86 10.07 4.79 7.48
C GLY A 86 11.58 4.74 7.16
N GLN A 87 12.41 4.32 8.10
CA GLN A 87 13.82 4.11 7.83
C GLN A 87 14.05 2.73 7.21
N LEU A 88 14.85 2.68 6.15
CA LEU A 88 15.25 1.41 5.56
C LEU A 88 16.28 0.72 6.45
N ILE A 89 15.95 -0.46 6.95
CA ILE A 89 16.76 -1.24 7.88
C ILE A 89 17.09 -2.63 7.34
N PRO A 90 18.25 -3.21 7.70
CA PRO A 90 18.52 -4.62 7.47
C PRO A 90 17.56 -5.51 8.27
N LEU A 91 16.97 -6.52 7.62
CA LEU A 91 16.08 -7.50 8.26
C LEU A 91 16.73 -8.88 8.26
N LEU A 92 16.50 -9.74 7.25
CA LEU A 92 17.18 -11.05 7.15
C LEU A 92 18.64 -10.90 6.74
N ALA A 93 19.01 -9.82 6.06
CA ALA A 93 20.42 -9.46 5.93
C ALA A 93 20.97 -8.96 7.28
N GLU A 94 22.09 -9.48 7.72
CA GLU A 94 22.87 -8.92 8.84
C GLU A 94 23.55 -7.61 8.42
N SER A 95 24.06 -7.62 7.18
CA SER A 95 24.73 -6.47 6.56
C SER A 95 24.72 -6.61 5.04
N TYR A 96 24.97 -5.50 4.36
CA TYR A 96 25.24 -5.50 2.92
C TYR A 96 26.37 -4.55 2.58
N GLN A 97 27.03 -4.80 1.45
CA GLN A 97 28.09 -3.95 0.90
C GLN A 97 27.76 -3.64 -0.56
N LEU A 98 28.09 -2.42 -0.96
CA LEU A 98 28.00 -1.98 -2.35
C LEU A 98 29.41 -1.80 -2.89
N SER A 99 29.70 -2.36 -4.08
CA SER A 99 30.99 -2.19 -4.74
C SER A 99 31.25 -0.71 -5.09
N PRO A 100 32.51 -0.30 -5.22
CA PRO A 100 32.86 1.10 -5.52
C PRO A 100 32.27 1.65 -6.82
N ASP A 101 32.02 0.78 -7.80
CA ASP A 101 31.37 1.13 -9.06
C ASP A 101 29.83 1.19 -8.97
N GLY A 102 29.26 0.88 -7.80
CA GLY A 102 27.82 0.94 -7.54
C GLY A 102 26.99 -0.15 -8.23
N LYS A 103 27.63 -1.22 -8.75
CA LYS A 103 26.96 -2.24 -9.56
C LYS A 103 26.83 -3.60 -8.90
N ARG A 104 27.40 -3.83 -7.73
CA ARG A 104 27.34 -5.12 -7.06
C ARG A 104 26.99 -4.96 -5.59
N TYR A 105 25.87 -5.55 -5.21
CA TYR A 105 25.42 -5.67 -3.82
C TYR A 105 25.77 -7.06 -3.30
N GLU A 106 26.40 -7.13 -2.12
CA GLU A 106 26.72 -8.37 -1.43
C GLU A 106 26.06 -8.40 -0.06
N PHE A 107 25.15 -9.35 0.15
CA PHE A 107 24.39 -9.50 1.39
C PHE A 107 24.91 -10.68 2.21
N LYS A 108 25.15 -10.44 3.49
CA LYS A 108 25.39 -11.48 4.48
C LYS A 108 24.09 -11.76 5.22
N LEU A 109 23.57 -12.95 5.17
CA LEU A 109 22.36 -13.33 5.91
C LEU A 109 22.67 -13.54 7.39
N ARG A 110 21.68 -13.25 8.25
CA ARG A 110 21.75 -13.58 9.69
C ARG A 110 21.78 -15.07 9.88
N SER A 111 22.73 -15.58 10.65
CA SER A 111 22.83 -17.00 11.00
C SER A 111 21.64 -17.49 11.85
N THR A 112 20.94 -16.57 12.52
CA THR A 112 19.75 -16.82 13.33
C THR A 112 18.45 -16.76 12.53
N ALA A 113 18.49 -16.37 11.25
CA ALA A 113 17.29 -16.26 10.39
C ALA A 113 16.64 -17.64 10.19
N ARG A 114 15.36 -17.75 10.56
CA ARG A 114 14.58 -18.98 10.43
C ARG A 114 13.17 -18.69 9.93
N TRP A 115 12.65 -19.65 9.22
CA TRP A 115 11.23 -19.74 8.92
C TRP A 115 10.41 -20.10 10.16
N SER A 116 9.13 -19.82 10.16
CA SER A 116 8.22 -20.09 11.29
C SER A 116 8.02 -21.58 11.59
N ASP A 117 8.48 -22.48 10.72
CA ASP A 117 8.57 -23.92 10.94
C ASP A 117 9.94 -24.38 11.51
N GLY A 118 10.83 -23.43 11.83
CA GLY A 118 12.15 -23.65 12.41
C GLY A 118 13.27 -23.92 11.41
N LYS A 119 13.00 -24.12 10.12
CA LYS A 119 14.03 -24.31 9.10
C LYS A 119 14.85 -23.01 8.93
N PRO A 120 16.17 -23.10 8.65
CA PRO A 120 16.98 -21.91 8.38
C PRO A 120 16.53 -21.22 7.09
N VAL A 121 16.61 -19.89 7.07
CA VAL A 121 16.50 -19.11 5.82
C VAL A 121 17.83 -19.17 5.11
N THR A 122 17.81 -19.48 3.81
CA THR A 122 19.01 -19.69 3.00
C THR A 122 19.12 -18.67 1.87
N ILE A 123 20.32 -18.54 1.29
CA ILE A 123 20.55 -17.72 0.10
C ILE A 123 19.72 -18.27 -1.08
N GLN A 124 19.55 -19.58 -1.15
CA GLN A 124 18.78 -20.23 -2.22
C GLN A 124 17.30 -19.85 -2.18
N ASP A 125 16.72 -19.58 -0.98
CA ASP A 125 15.35 -19.10 -0.85
C ASP A 125 15.17 -17.72 -1.52
N PHE A 126 16.17 -16.84 -1.42
CA PHE A 126 16.19 -15.54 -2.10
C PHE A 126 16.39 -15.68 -3.61
N ILE A 127 17.35 -16.52 -4.03
CA ILE A 127 17.60 -16.77 -5.46
C ILE A 127 16.35 -17.33 -6.12
N PHE A 128 15.69 -18.29 -5.47
CA PHE A 128 14.46 -18.88 -5.99
C PHE A 128 13.33 -17.86 -6.05
N GLY A 129 13.09 -17.07 -4.98
CA GLY A 129 12.06 -16.03 -4.94
C GLY A 129 12.24 -14.98 -6.04
N LEU A 130 13.46 -14.44 -6.20
CA LEU A 130 13.78 -13.46 -7.24
C LEU A 130 13.62 -14.03 -8.66
N ARG A 131 14.10 -15.26 -8.91
CA ARG A 131 13.92 -15.93 -10.22
C ARG A 131 12.45 -16.17 -10.53
N ARG A 132 11.64 -16.55 -9.55
CA ARG A 132 10.20 -16.74 -9.71
C ARG A 132 9.52 -15.43 -10.05
N SER A 133 9.82 -14.37 -9.32
CA SER A 133 9.22 -13.05 -9.54
C SER A 133 9.63 -12.41 -10.87
N LEU A 134 10.86 -12.65 -11.34
CA LEU A 134 11.40 -12.17 -12.62
C LEU A 134 11.14 -13.10 -13.79
N GLY A 135 10.61 -14.30 -13.57
CA GLY A 135 10.44 -15.31 -14.63
C GLY A 135 9.50 -14.86 -15.76
N PRO A 136 9.64 -15.44 -16.98
CA PRO A 136 8.83 -15.06 -18.15
C PRO A 136 7.33 -15.30 -17.98
N ARG A 137 6.96 -16.20 -17.06
CA ARG A 137 5.56 -16.49 -16.73
C ARG A 137 5.07 -15.71 -15.51
N SER A 138 5.93 -14.90 -14.91
CA SER A 138 5.53 -14.05 -13.79
C SER A 138 4.54 -12.98 -14.26
N ARG A 139 3.42 -12.86 -13.54
CA ARG A 139 2.45 -11.78 -13.73
C ARG A 139 2.65 -10.64 -12.74
N SER A 140 3.81 -10.61 -12.08
CA SER A 140 4.15 -9.59 -11.11
C SER A 140 4.25 -8.21 -11.76
N LYS A 141 3.36 -7.31 -11.40
CA LYS A 141 3.44 -5.90 -11.84
C LYS A 141 4.62 -5.17 -11.22
N LEU A 142 5.14 -5.68 -10.09
CA LEU A 142 6.30 -5.11 -9.42
C LEU A 142 7.63 -5.62 -9.96
N ALA A 143 7.66 -6.63 -10.85
CA ALA A 143 8.89 -7.17 -11.43
C ALA A 143 9.77 -6.10 -12.07
N SER A 144 9.15 -5.09 -12.71
CA SER A 144 9.88 -3.99 -13.36
C SER A 144 10.73 -3.15 -12.41
N THR A 145 10.42 -3.13 -11.10
CA THR A 145 11.23 -2.44 -10.09
C THR A 145 12.61 -3.06 -9.88
N LEU A 146 12.79 -4.30 -10.32
CA LEU A 146 14.03 -5.06 -10.24
C LEU A 146 14.81 -5.13 -11.57
N PHE A 147 14.35 -4.45 -12.63
CA PHE A 147 14.99 -4.53 -13.96
C PHE A 147 16.35 -3.87 -14.05
N SER A 148 16.81 -3.18 -13.03
CA SER A 148 18.21 -2.78 -12.90
C SER A 148 19.16 -3.96 -12.66
N ILE A 149 18.68 -5.10 -12.16
CA ILE A 149 19.48 -6.32 -12.00
C ILE A 149 19.91 -6.83 -13.38
N ARG A 150 21.18 -7.20 -13.51
CA ARG A 150 21.78 -7.68 -14.77
C ARG A 150 20.98 -8.84 -15.35
N GLY A 151 20.55 -8.69 -16.60
CA GLY A 151 19.75 -9.69 -17.32
C GLY A 151 18.28 -9.78 -16.92
N ALA A 152 17.79 -9.04 -15.89
CA ALA A 152 16.44 -9.20 -15.38
C ALA A 152 15.34 -8.94 -16.40
N ARG A 153 15.45 -7.86 -17.18
CA ARG A 153 14.50 -7.56 -18.27
C ARG A 153 14.50 -8.64 -19.34
N ALA A 154 15.67 -9.04 -19.83
CA ALA A 154 15.80 -10.07 -20.87
C ALA A 154 15.27 -11.42 -20.39
N PHE A 155 15.48 -11.78 -19.11
CA PHE A 155 14.91 -12.98 -18.51
C PHE A 155 13.39 -12.89 -18.40
N HIS A 156 12.86 -11.76 -17.98
CA HIS A 156 11.41 -11.54 -17.90
C HIS A 156 10.72 -11.66 -19.26
N GLU A 157 11.39 -11.22 -20.32
CA GLU A 157 10.94 -11.32 -21.71
C GLU A 157 11.23 -12.71 -22.34
N GLY A 158 11.83 -13.64 -21.59
CA GLY A 158 12.14 -15.00 -22.05
C GLY A 158 13.30 -15.09 -23.05
N GLN A 159 14.15 -14.08 -23.11
CA GLN A 159 15.29 -13.99 -24.06
C GLN A 159 16.54 -14.68 -23.56
N ILE A 160 16.70 -14.84 -22.24
CA ILE A 160 17.84 -15.50 -21.61
C ILE A 160 17.37 -16.50 -20.54
N PRO A 161 18.17 -17.54 -20.22
CA PRO A 161 17.89 -18.46 -19.11
C PRO A 161 18.24 -17.82 -17.75
N ALA A 162 17.69 -18.41 -16.66
CA ALA A 162 17.83 -17.89 -15.30
C ALA A 162 19.28 -17.84 -14.78
N GLU A 163 20.16 -18.69 -15.31
CA GLU A 163 21.59 -18.77 -14.95
C GLU A 163 22.39 -17.54 -15.39
N GLN A 164 21.88 -16.76 -16.33
CA GLN A 164 22.48 -15.51 -16.80
C GLN A 164 22.04 -14.27 -16.00
N LEU A 165 21.10 -14.45 -15.08
CA LEU A 165 20.74 -13.37 -14.15
C LEU A 165 21.93 -12.98 -13.26
N GLY A 166 22.08 -11.71 -12.97
CA GLY A 166 23.05 -11.18 -12.00
C GLY A 166 22.68 -11.50 -10.56
N ILE A 167 22.27 -12.73 -10.26
CA ILE A 167 21.84 -13.17 -8.92
C ILE A 167 22.48 -14.53 -8.64
N GLU A 168 23.42 -14.58 -7.70
CA GLU A 168 24.16 -15.79 -7.37
C GLU A 168 24.55 -15.88 -5.90
N GLU A 169 24.95 -17.05 -5.47
CA GLU A 169 25.67 -17.25 -4.22
C GLU A 169 27.18 -17.27 -4.49
N ARG A 170 27.93 -16.41 -3.78
CA ARG A 170 29.38 -16.37 -3.89
C ARG A 170 29.97 -16.21 -2.47
N ASN A 171 30.82 -17.14 -2.07
CA ASN A 171 31.51 -17.14 -0.76
C ASN A 171 30.54 -17.00 0.44
N GLY A 172 29.39 -17.68 0.40
CA GLY A 172 28.39 -17.63 1.46
C GLY A 172 27.64 -16.30 1.56
N ARG A 173 27.66 -15.50 0.49
CA ARG A 173 26.91 -14.23 0.37
C ARG A 173 25.98 -14.30 -0.83
N LEU A 174 24.80 -13.68 -0.69
CA LEU A 174 23.96 -13.38 -1.85
C LEU A 174 24.54 -12.19 -2.58
N VAL A 175 24.87 -12.37 -3.85
CA VAL A 175 25.40 -11.33 -4.73
C VAL A 175 24.35 -10.97 -5.75
N ILE A 176 24.07 -9.66 -5.85
CA ILE A 176 23.17 -9.10 -6.88
C ILE A 176 23.95 -8.08 -7.70
N GLU A 177 24.12 -8.34 -8.99
CA GLU A 177 24.79 -7.47 -9.94
C GLU A 177 23.77 -6.70 -10.77
N THR A 178 24.05 -5.44 -11.07
CA THR A 178 23.20 -4.54 -11.85
C THR A 178 23.84 -4.15 -13.19
N GLU A 179 23.02 -3.83 -14.18
CA GLU A 179 23.48 -3.34 -15.52
C GLU A 179 24.25 -2.02 -15.40
N TYR A 180 23.83 -1.17 -14.51
CA TYR A 180 24.35 0.17 -14.24
C TYR A 180 24.31 0.44 -12.73
N PRO A 181 25.01 1.48 -12.23
CA PRO A 181 24.85 1.87 -10.84
C PRO A 181 23.38 2.14 -10.51
N ALA A 182 22.80 1.38 -9.57
CA ALA A 182 21.38 1.42 -9.26
C ALA A 182 21.15 1.60 -7.75
N PRO A 183 21.39 2.79 -7.19
CA PRO A 183 21.30 3.03 -5.76
C PRO A 183 19.90 2.81 -5.17
N THR A 184 18.85 2.88 -5.99
CA THR A 184 17.47 2.61 -5.57
C THR A 184 17.12 1.13 -5.48
N LEU A 185 17.99 0.23 -5.97
CA LEU A 185 17.75 -1.21 -5.89
C LEU A 185 17.55 -1.67 -4.44
N ILE A 186 18.33 -1.12 -3.50
CA ILE A 186 18.21 -1.50 -2.09
C ILE A 186 16.80 -1.25 -1.53
N GLN A 187 16.14 -0.19 -1.98
CA GLN A 187 14.75 0.11 -1.61
C GLN A 187 13.76 -0.82 -2.33
N ALA A 188 14.00 -1.12 -3.62
CA ALA A 188 13.18 -2.08 -4.36
C ALA A 188 13.23 -3.50 -3.75
N LEU A 189 14.37 -3.88 -3.14
CA LEU A 189 14.52 -5.14 -2.42
C LEU A 189 13.71 -5.23 -1.10
N SER A 190 13.05 -4.16 -0.67
CA SER A 190 12.08 -4.19 0.42
C SER A 190 10.68 -4.61 -0.02
N LEU A 191 10.42 -4.68 -1.31
CA LEU A 191 9.12 -5.03 -1.88
C LEU A 191 8.86 -6.55 -1.83
N PRO A 192 7.59 -6.98 -1.81
CA PRO A 192 7.24 -8.40 -1.80
C PRO A 192 7.89 -9.22 -2.91
N VAL A 193 8.05 -8.65 -4.09
CA VAL A 193 8.68 -9.25 -5.27
C VAL A 193 10.13 -9.73 -5.03
N ALA A 194 10.78 -9.25 -3.95
CA ALA A 194 12.14 -9.63 -3.56
C ALA A 194 12.21 -10.46 -2.27
N LEU A 195 11.08 -10.92 -1.74
CA LEU A 195 11.02 -11.76 -0.55
C LEU A 195 11.56 -13.18 -0.83
N PRO A 196 12.15 -13.82 0.19
CA PRO A 196 12.58 -15.20 0.06
C PRO A 196 11.38 -16.14 -0.12
N ILE A 197 11.51 -17.15 -0.95
CA ILE A 197 10.49 -18.19 -1.18
C ILE A 197 11.18 -19.55 -1.15
N ARG A 198 10.61 -20.49 -0.42
CA ARG A 198 11.09 -21.87 -0.39
C ARG A 198 10.45 -22.69 -1.50
N GLU A 199 11.29 -23.37 -2.26
CA GLU A 199 10.85 -24.20 -3.36
C GLU A 199 9.98 -25.40 -2.90
N ASP A 200 10.28 -25.98 -1.72
CA ASP A 200 9.54 -27.13 -1.18
C ASP A 200 8.08 -26.79 -0.77
N ILE A 201 7.77 -25.51 -0.57
CA ILE A 201 6.42 -25.06 -0.26
C ILE A 201 5.52 -25.11 -1.51
N LEU A 202 6.07 -24.75 -2.67
CA LEU A 202 5.33 -24.67 -3.94
C LEU A 202 5.20 -26.03 -4.66
N LYS A 203 6.06 -26.99 -4.36
CA LYS A 203 6.10 -28.30 -5.03
C LYS A 203 4.99 -29.28 -4.65
N LYS A 204 4.15 -28.95 -3.67
CA LYS A 204 3.14 -29.91 -3.16
C LYS A 204 1.89 -30.04 -4.05
N GLY A 205 1.74 -29.28 -5.12
CA GLY A 205 0.53 -29.23 -5.94
C GLY A 205 0.67 -29.68 -7.39
N THR A 206 1.67 -29.20 -8.12
CA THR A 206 1.82 -29.45 -9.57
C THR A 206 3.26 -29.25 -10.04
N ASN A 207 3.60 -29.79 -11.22
CA ASN A 207 4.91 -29.64 -11.89
C ASN A 207 5.20 -28.22 -12.42
N ALA A 208 4.45 -27.20 -11.99
CA ALA A 208 4.54 -25.87 -12.54
C ALA A 208 4.97 -24.86 -11.46
N VAL A 209 6.21 -24.41 -11.55
CA VAL A 209 6.80 -23.27 -10.82
C VAL A 209 5.97 -21.95 -11.00
N HIS A 210 4.82 -22.00 -11.67
CA HIS A 210 4.23 -20.84 -12.32
C HIS A 210 2.69 -20.77 -12.32
N GLU A 211 1.94 -21.62 -11.56
CA GLU A 211 0.49 -21.48 -11.50
C GLU A 211 0.06 -20.47 -10.44
N GLU A 212 -0.92 -19.63 -10.79
CA GLU A 212 -1.33 -18.43 -10.08
C GLU A 212 -1.87 -18.63 -8.65
N ASN A 213 -2.13 -19.86 -8.22
CA ASN A 213 -2.84 -20.16 -6.98
C ASN A 213 -2.10 -21.14 -6.05
N ASP A 214 -0.80 -21.35 -6.25
CA ASP A 214 -0.05 -22.34 -5.48
C ASP A 214 0.52 -21.83 -4.15
N TRP A 215 0.21 -20.58 -3.76
CA TRP A 215 0.67 -20.05 -2.46
C TRP A 215 -0.21 -20.60 -1.34
N PRO A 216 0.33 -21.46 -0.44
CA PRO A 216 -0.46 -22.03 0.64
C PRO A 216 -0.91 -20.95 1.63
N GLU A 217 -2.18 -20.97 2.05
CA GLU A 217 -2.68 -20.06 3.07
C GLU A 217 -1.86 -20.05 4.36
N THR A 218 -1.29 -21.19 4.72
CA THR A 218 -0.44 -21.39 5.90
C THR A 218 1.03 -21.52 5.55
N ALA A 219 1.49 -20.87 4.47
CA ALA A 219 2.91 -20.88 4.12
C ALA A 219 3.75 -20.42 5.32
N PRO A 220 4.90 -21.08 5.59
CA PRO A 220 5.83 -20.61 6.61
C PRO A 220 6.25 -19.18 6.33
N SER A 221 6.41 -18.39 7.39
CA SER A 221 6.75 -16.97 7.36
C SER A 221 8.15 -16.72 7.92
N THR A 222 8.77 -15.61 7.52
CA THR A 222 10.08 -15.16 8.02
C THR A 222 9.97 -13.95 8.94
N GLY A 223 8.81 -13.28 8.96
CA GLY A 223 8.54 -12.10 9.76
C GLY A 223 8.11 -12.41 11.20
N ALA A 224 7.67 -11.37 11.91
CA ALA A 224 7.30 -11.45 13.32
C ALA A 224 6.06 -12.33 13.59
N TYR A 225 5.24 -12.56 12.58
CA TYR A 225 4.00 -13.32 12.69
C TYR A 225 3.89 -14.41 11.61
N ARG A 226 3.00 -15.39 11.90
CA ARG A 226 2.56 -16.42 10.96
C ARG A 226 1.04 -16.44 10.93
N ILE A 227 0.43 -16.93 9.86
CA ILE A 227 -1.01 -17.17 9.80
C ILE A 227 -1.33 -18.41 10.62
N ALA A 228 -2.13 -18.26 11.67
CA ALA A 228 -2.64 -19.36 12.49
C ALA A 228 -3.98 -19.84 11.97
N LYS A 229 -4.82 -18.92 11.46
CA LYS A 229 -6.15 -19.24 10.93
C LYS A 229 -6.56 -18.20 9.89
N HIS A 230 -7.14 -18.68 8.80
CA HIS A 230 -7.80 -17.86 7.81
C HIS A 230 -9.27 -18.27 7.70
N LEU A 231 -10.16 -17.31 7.80
CA LEU A 231 -11.59 -17.45 7.54
C LEU A 231 -11.93 -16.46 6.44
N PRO A 232 -12.04 -16.89 5.18
CA PRO A 232 -12.24 -16.01 4.02
C PRO A 232 -13.40 -15.04 4.22
N ASP A 233 -13.22 -13.80 3.77
CA ASP A 233 -14.15 -12.67 3.89
C ASP A 233 -14.58 -12.32 5.33
N GLN A 234 -13.95 -12.92 6.35
CA GLN A 234 -14.25 -12.65 7.75
C GLN A 234 -13.03 -12.14 8.51
N LYS A 235 -11.98 -12.97 8.60
CA LYS A 235 -10.79 -12.60 9.37
C LYS A 235 -9.58 -13.49 9.13
N LEU A 236 -8.40 -12.91 9.37
CA LEU A 236 -7.14 -13.62 9.55
C LEU A 236 -6.69 -13.51 11.02
N ILE A 237 -6.20 -14.61 11.57
CA ILE A 237 -5.56 -14.64 12.88
C ILE A 237 -4.07 -14.87 12.68
N LEU A 238 -3.28 -13.93 13.14
CA LEU A 238 -1.83 -14.00 13.12
C LEU A 238 -1.33 -14.28 14.54
N GLU A 239 -0.38 -15.20 14.65
CA GLU A 239 0.32 -15.52 15.90
C GLU A 239 1.80 -15.21 15.75
N GLN A 240 2.45 -14.90 16.87
CA GLN A 240 3.90 -14.69 16.88
C GLN A 240 4.64 -15.87 16.25
N ASN A 241 5.62 -15.56 15.41
CA ASN A 241 6.58 -16.53 14.91
C ASN A 241 7.59 -16.86 16.03
N PRO A 242 7.61 -18.10 16.56
CA PRO A 242 8.49 -18.46 17.66
C PRO A 242 9.98 -18.41 17.31
N TYR A 243 10.32 -18.36 16.03
CA TYR A 243 11.69 -18.33 15.52
C TYR A 243 12.07 -16.97 14.94
N TYR A 244 11.29 -15.93 15.22
CA TYR A 244 11.56 -14.59 14.69
C TYR A 244 12.91 -14.04 15.18
N HIS A 245 13.76 -13.61 14.26
CA HIS A 245 15.10 -13.12 14.55
C HIS A 245 15.14 -11.81 15.35
N GLY A 246 14.06 -11.01 15.34
CA GLY A 246 13.96 -9.72 16.05
C GLY A 246 13.40 -9.83 17.47
N GLY A 247 13.16 -11.05 17.98
CA GLY A 247 12.60 -11.28 19.31
C GLY A 247 11.06 -11.28 19.36
N ASN A 248 10.48 -11.68 20.48
CA ASN A 248 9.06 -11.94 20.66
C ASN A 248 8.40 -11.13 21.79
N ASP A 249 8.88 -9.91 22.06
CA ASP A 249 8.35 -9.07 23.14
C ASP A 249 7.03 -8.34 22.76
N GLY A 250 6.56 -8.51 21.55
CA GLY A 250 5.37 -7.86 21.00
C GLY A 250 4.05 -8.54 21.38
N ILE A 251 3.01 -8.14 20.66
CA ILE A 251 1.66 -8.66 20.81
C ILE A 251 1.61 -10.11 20.32
N ARG A 252 1.06 -11.03 21.14
CA ARG A 252 1.06 -12.47 20.81
C ARG A 252 0.14 -12.84 19.66
N THR A 253 -1.04 -12.21 19.61
CA THR A 253 -2.08 -12.54 18.63
C THR A 253 -2.64 -11.28 18.01
N ILE A 254 -2.76 -11.27 16.69
CA ILE A 254 -3.40 -10.19 15.95
C ILE A 254 -4.60 -10.78 15.21
N GLU A 255 -5.75 -10.18 15.39
CA GLU A 255 -6.96 -10.52 14.65
C GLU A 255 -7.25 -9.42 13.65
N LEU A 256 -7.06 -9.71 12.35
CA LEU A 256 -7.43 -8.82 11.26
C LEU A 256 -8.86 -9.14 10.86
N ILE A 257 -9.80 -8.23 11.11
CA ILE A 257 -11.23 -8.44 10.80
C ILE A 257 -11.59 -7.68 9.53
N VAL A 258 -12.22 -8.37 8.58
CA VAL A 258 -12.70 -7.78 7.34
C VAL A 258 -14.04 -7.09 7.57
N ILE A 259 -14.05 -5.76 7.50
CA ILE A 259 -15.27 -4.95 7.62
C ILE A 259 -15.16 -3.82 6.61
N SER A 260 -15.95 -3.90 5.53
CA SER A 260 -15.98 -2.91 4.45
C SER A 260 -16.85 -1.69 4.79
N ASP A 261 -17.91 -1.87 5.61
CA ASP A 261 -18.77 -0.78 6.03
C ASP A 261 -18.14 0.04 7.16
N GLU A 262 -17.82 1.29 6.85
CA GLU A 262 -17.09 2.20 7.73
C GLU A 262 -17.90 2.53 8.99
N SER A 263 -19.24 2.62 8.90
CA SER A 263 -20.11 2.93 10.04
C SER A 263 -20.15 1.76 11.02
N THR A 264 -20.23 0.53 10.53
CA THR A 264 -20.14 -0.68 11.34
C THR A 264 -18.79 -0.78 12.04
N ALA A 265 -17.69 -0.53 11.31
CA ALA A 265 -16.34 -0.52 11.85
C ALA A 265 -16.18 0.51 12.98
N MET A 266 -16.69 1.74 12.76
CA MET A 266 -16.66 2.82 13.76
C MET A 266 -17.46 2.45 15.02
N ASN A 267 -18.66 1.90 14.88
CA ASN A 267 -19.48 1.43 16.01
C ASN A 267 -18.77 0.35 16.85
N LEU A 268 -18.07 -0.58 16.18
CA LEU A 268 -17.31 -1.63 16.87
C LEU A 268 -16.07 -1.07 17.58
N PHE A 269 -15.42 -0.08 16.98
CA PHE A 269 -14.30 0.63 17.59
C PHE A 269 -14.74 1.34 18.89
N GLU A 270 -15.82 2.10 18.86
CA GLU A 270 -16.36 2.78 20.05
C GLU A 270 -16.78 1.84 21.16
N LYS A 271 -17.34 0.67 20.80
CA LYS A 271 -17.64 -0.39 21.76
C LYS A 271 -16.38 -1.12 22.24
N GLY A 272 -15.19 -0.68 21.81
CA GLY A 272 -13.92 -1.29 22.15
C GLY A 272 -13.77 -2.72 21.66
N LYS A 273 -14.42 -3.13 20.58
CA LYS A 273 -14.28 -4.45 19.96
C LYS A 273 -13.17 -4.49 18.94
N ILE A 274 -12.79 -3.34 18.42
CA ILE A 274 -11.69 -3.12 17.48
C ILE A 274 -10.72 -2.13 18.12
N ASP A 275 -9.43 -2.37 17.97
CA ASP A 275 -8.37 -1.52 18.52
C ASP A 275 -7.84 -0.52 17.50
N ILE A 276 -7.83 -0.91 16.22
CA ILE A 276 -7.32 -0.05 15.13
C ILE A 276 -8.27 -0.12 13.94
N LEU A 277 -8.74 1.03 13.47
CA LEU A 277 -9.35 1.19 12.15
C LEU A 277 -8.28 1.65 11.16
N THR A 278 -8.08 0.91 10.08
CA THR A 278 -7.13 1.26 9.02
C THR A 278 -7.73 2.18 7.96
N LYS A 279 -9.04 2.40 8.01
CA LYS A 279 -9.77 3.34 7.17
C LYS A 279 -10.81 4.07 8.02
N VAL A 280 -10.82 5.39 7.94
CA VAL A 280 -11.71 6.26 8.71
C VAL A 280 -12.49 7.14 7.73
N HIS A 281 -13.79 7.21 7.90
CA HIS A 281 -14.62 8.13 7.11
C HIS A 281 -14.39 9.59 7.52
N SER A 282 -14.40 10.52 6.56
CA SER A 282 -14.15 11.95 6.83
C SER A 282 -15.12 12.55 7.87
N ILE A 283 -16.38 12.10 7.88
CA ILE A 283 -17.39 12.54 8.84
C ILE A 283 -17.03 12.22 10.30
N ASP A 284 -16.24 11.17 10.54
CA ASP A 284 -15.83 10.72 11.87
C ASP A 284 -14.56 11.39 12.39
N LEU A 285 -13.82 12.12 11.54
CA LEU A 285 -12.53 12.71 11.91
C LEU A 285 -12.64 13.68 13.10
N LYS A 286 -13.67 14.54 13.10
CA LYS A 286 -13.91 15.46 14.22
C LYS A 286 -14.15 14.72 15.52
N ARG A 287 -15.04 13.72 15.50
CA ARG A 287 -15.39 12.89 16.65
C ARG A 287 -14.20 12.12 17.21
N LEU A 288 -13.41 11.49 16.34
CA LEU A 288 -12.20 10.77 16.75
C LEU A 288 -11.13 11.70 17.33
N ARG A 289 -11.03 12.94 16.85
CA ARG A 289 -10.15 13.97 17.41
C ARG A 289 -10.59 14.37 18.82
N GLU A 290 -11.89 14.57 19.03
CA GLU A 290 -12.46 14.85 20.36
C GLU A 290 -12.24 13.68 21.33
N MET A 291 -12.34 12.43 20.87
CA MET A 291 -12.01 11.23 21.63
C MET A 291 -10.51 11.04 21.90
N GLN A 292 -9.65 11.81 21.25
CA GLN A 292 -8.18 11.68 21.28
C GLN A 292 -7.71 10.28 20.80
N THR A 293 -8.36 9.76 19.77
CA THR A 293 -8.07 8.45 19.17
C THR A 293 -7.73 8.56 17.69
N LEU A 294 -7.73 9.76 17.12
CA LEU A 294 -7.33 10.00 15.74
C LEU A 294 -5.81 10.11 15.63
N HIS A 295 -5.21 9.31 14.77
CA HIS A 295 -3.85 9.46 14.28
C HIS A 295 -3.89 9.88 12.82
N THR A 296 -3.08 10.88 12.48
CA THR A 296 -2.97 11.40 11.11
C THR A 296 -1.49 11.45 10.75
N ASP A 297 -1.12 10.69 9.74
CA ASP A 297 0.26 10.52 9.33
C ASP A 297 0.44 10.88 7.84
N PRO A 298 1.64 11.31 7.40
CA PRO A 298 1.94 11.50 5.99
C PRO A 298 1.72 10.22 5.19
N PHE A 299 1.29 10.39 3.92
CA PHE A 299 1.18 9.28 3.00
C PHE A 299 1.80 9.65 1.65
N TYR A 300 2.77 8.87 1.17
CA TYR A 300 3.47 9.18 -0.08
C TYR A 300 2.62 8.81 -1.30
N ALA A 301 1.46 9.46 -1.35
CA ALA A 301 0.54 9.39 -2.46
C ALA A 301 0.07 10.80 -2.85
N THR A 302 -0.13 11.01 -4.15
CA THR A 302 -0.56 12.29 -4.71
C THR A 302 -1.81 12.09 -5.56
N TYR A 303 -2.85 12.85 -5.27
CA TYR A 303 -4.00 13.00 -6.15
C TYR A 303 -3.66 14.03 -7.24
N PHE A 304 -3.89 13.68 -8.48
CA PHE A 304 -3.57 14.57 -9.60
C PHE A 304 -4.59 14.48 -10.72
N LEU A 305 -4.63 15.53 -11.52
CA LEU A 305 -5.25 15.54 -12.84
C LEU A 305 -4.17 15.45 -13.92
N SER A 306 -4.54 14.88 -15.05
CA SER A 306 -3.66 14.77 -16.20
C SER A 306 -4.43 14.87 -17.50
N PHE A 307 -3.70 15.03 -18.60
CA PHE A 307 -4.26 15.26 -19.92
C PHE A 307 -3.85 14.18 -20.91
N ASN A 308 -4.73 13.85 -21.82
CA ASN A 308 -4.32 13.18 -23.06
C ASN A 308 -3.84 14.24 -24.05
N VAL A 309 -2.52 14.35 -24.23
CA VAL A 309 -1.90 15.37 -25.08
C VAL A 309 -2.17 15.20 -26.58
N ARG A 310 -2.83 14.12 -26.97
CA ARG A 310 -3.25 13.87 -28.37
C ARG A 310 -4.63 14.43 -28.65
N LYS A 311 -5.38 14.86 -27.61
CA LYS A 311 -6.76 15.34 -27.70
C LYS A 311 -6.88 16.84 -27.50
N THR A 312 -7.67 17.48 -28.35
CA THR A 312 -8.01 18.91 -28.22
C THR A 312 -8.86 19.16 -26.97
N PRO A 313 -8.62 20.28 -26.25
CA PRO A 313 -7.65 21.35 -26.53
C PRO A 313 -6.25 21.08 -25.93
N PHE A 314 -6.06 19.96 -25.22
CA PHE A 314 -4.87 19.68 -24.43
C PHE A 314 -3.67 19.17 -25.23
N ASN A 315 -3.81 19.03 -26.56
CA ASN A 315 -2.67 18.94 -27.46
C ASN A 315 -1.87 20.26 -27.52
N ILE A 316 -2.44 21.38 -27.06
CA ILE A 316 -1.79 22.69 -26.96
C ILE A 316 -1.32 22.89 -25.51
N ARG A 317 -0.02 23.06 -25.33
CA ARG A 317 0.63 23.18 -24.03
C ARG A 317 0.11 24.34 -23.18
N GLU A 318 -0.12 25.49 -23.82
CA GLU A 318 -0.62 26.70 -23.17
C GLU A 318 -1.99 26.49 -22.51
N TRP A 319 -2.87 25.65 -23.12
CA TRP A 319 -4.12 25.26 -22.50
C TRP A 319 -3.91 24.41 -21.23
N ARG A 320 -2.93 23.48 -21.25
CA ARG A 320 -2.63 22.68 -20.07
C ARG A 320 -2.10 23.53 -18.92
N ARG A 321 -1.22 24.50 -19.22
CA ARG A 321 -0.70 25.46 -18.24
C ARG A 321 -1.81 26.34 -17.68
N ALA A 322 -2.67 26.89 -18.52
CA ALA A 322 -3.78 27.72 -18.11
C ALA A 322 -4.74 26.95 -17.19
N VAL A 323 -5.08 25.69 -17.53
CA VAL A 323 -5.90 24.84 -16.66
C VAL A 323 -5.20 24.56 -15.33
N ALA A 324 -3.91 24.25 -15.35
CA ALA A 324 -3.13 24.00 -14.14
C ALA A 324 -3.11 25.19 -13.17
N SER A 325 -3.10 26.40 -13.72
CA SER A 325 -3.12 27.65 -12.95
C SER A 325 -4.51 28.01 -12.40
N ALA A 326 -5.58 27.67 -13.13
CA ALA A 326 -6.94 28.05 -12.76
C ALA A 326 -7.53 27.20 -11.62
N ILE A 327 -6.95 26.02 -11.33
CA ILE A 327 -7.49 25.12 -10.31
C ILE A 327 -7.07 25.56 -8.91
N GLU A 328 -8.07 25.87 -8.08
CA GLU A 328 -7.89 26.35 -6.71
C GLU A 328 -7.78 25.20 -5.72
N ARG A 329 -6.54 24.68 -5.54
CA ARG A 329 -6.22 23.51 -4.72
C ARG A 329 -6.62 23.65 -3.26
N ASP A 330 -6.37 24.82 -2.67
CA ASP A 330 -6.69 25.12 -1.27
C ASP A 330 -8.19 25.01 -1.02
N GLN A 331 -9.02 25.55 -1.92
CA GLN A 331 -10.48 25.46 -1.81
C GLN A 331 -10.96 24.00 -1.95
N ILE A 332 -10.33 23.21 -2.84
CA ILE A 332 -10.64 21.77 -2.97
C ILE A 332 -10.35 21.05 -1.66
N VAL A 333 -9.18 21.25 -1.09
CA VAL A 333 -8.76 20.57 0.15
C VAL A 333 -9.63 21.03 1.34
N GLN A 334 -9.92 22.34 1.42
CA GLN A 334 -10.82 22.88 2.45
C GLN A 334 -12.23 22.27 2.36
N ALA A 335 -12.77 22.14 1.14
CA ALA A 335 -14.11 21.56 0.94
C ALA A 335 -14.15 20.06 1.29
N LEU A 336 -13.05 19.33 1.10
CA LEU A 336 -12.95 17.92 1.46
C LEU A 336 -12.88 17.70 2.98
N ASP A 337 -12.32 18.63 3.73
CA ASP A 337 -12.11 18.59 5.20
C ASP A 337 -11.49 17.25 5.68
N THR A 338 -10.56 16.72 4.89
CA THR A 338 -9.91 15.42 5.17
C THR A 338 -8.49 15.58 5.72
N GLY A 339 -7.99 16.83 5.89
CA GLY A 339 -6.63 17.08 6.35
C GLY A 339 -5.55 16.76 5.31
N ASP A 340 -5.93 16.44 4.08
CA ASP A 340 -5.00 16.33 2.95
C ASP A 340 -4.26 17.66 2.74
N LEU A 341 -3.07 17.61 2.16
CA LEU A 341 -2.21 18.78 2.00
C LEU A 341 -2.28 19.29 0.55
N PRO A 342 -2.66 20.56 0.30
CA PRO A 342 -2.61 21.11 -1.06
C PRO A 342 -1.24 20.86 -1.68
N ALA A 343 -1.22 20.32 -2.89
CA ALA A 343 0.05 19.95 -3.52
C ALA A 343 0.70 21.17 -4.16
N SER A 344 1.85 21.53 -3.64
CA SER A 344 2.76 22.53 -4.21
C SER A 344 3.94 21.92 -4.98
N SER A 345 3.98 20.60 -5.12
CA SER A 345 5.03 19.83 -5.79
C SER A 345 4.43 18.55 -6.33
N TRP A 346 5.04 17.93 -7.35
CA TRP A 346 4.66 16.57 -7.76
C TRP A 346 5.11 15.53 -6.74
N ILE A 347 6.31 15.71 -6.19
CA ILE A 347 6.89 14.85 -5.17
C ILE A 347 6.41 15.31 -3.80
N PRO A 348 5.87 14.42 -2.94
CA PRO A 348 5.42 14.75 -1.59
C PRO A 348 6.55 15.29 -0.70
N LYS A 349 6.18 16.15 0.26
CA LYS A 349 7.09 16.63 1.30
C LYS A 349 7.67 15.46 2.10
N GLY A 350 8.99 15.49 2.31
CA GLY A 350 9.74 14.44 3.03
C GLY A 350 10.56 13.54 2.11
N LEU A 351 10.31 13.57 0.79
CA LEU A 351 11.16 12.92 -0.19
C LEU A 351 12.20 13.89 -0.76
N GLU A 352 13.35 13.37 -1.20
CA GLU A 352 14.40 14.12 -1.92
C GLU A 352 13.80 14.83 -3.13
N GLY A 353 14.18 16.10 -3.32
CA GLY A 353 13.70 16.90 -4.45
C GLY A 353 12.28 17.44 -4.28
N PHE A 354 11.67 17.38 -3.09
CA PHE A 354 10.48 18.18 -2.83
C PHE A 354 10.80 19.64 -3.13
N SER A 355 10.11 20.20 -4.10
CA SER A 355 10.30 21.58 -4.52
C SER A 355 8.95 22.20 -4.84
N PRO A 356 8.45 23.07 -3.97
CA PRO A 356 7.22 23.79 -4.25
C PRO A 356 7.36 24.60 -5.53
N TYR A 357 6.45 24.39 -6.50
CA TYR A 357 6.36 25.27 -7.66
C TYR A 357 5.55 26.50 -7.28
N GLN A 358 5.93 27.61 -7.88
CA GLN A 358 5.19 28.86 -7.68
C GLN A 358 4.04 28.90 -8.67
N GLN A 359 2.81 28.76 -8.17
CA GLN A 359 1.59 28.85 -8.96
C GLN A 359 1.46 30.25 -9.61
N GLU A 360 2.04 31.26 -8.99
CA GLU A 360 2.14 32.63 -9.46
C GLU A 360 3.38 32.88 -10.34
N SER A 361 3.90 31.85 -11.01
CA SER A 361 5.03 32.03 -11.91
C SER A 361 4.60 32.70 -13.21
N LYS A 362 5.48 33.51 -13.79
CA LYS A 362 5.24 34.16 -15.10
C LYS A 362 4.76 33.21 -16.19
N VAL A 363 5.19 31.94 -16.12
CA VAL A 363 4.78 30.89 -17.07
C VAL A 363 3.27 30.62 -17.01
N PHE A 364 2.70 30.64 -15.82
CA PHE A 364 1.26 30.42 -15.62
C PHE A 364 0.47 31.69 -15.90
N ASP A 365 0.97 32.87 -15.52
CA ASP A 365 0.34 34.16 -15.83
C ASP A 365 0.24 34.39 -17.33
N ASP A 366 1.33 34.16 -18.07
CA ASP A 366 1.36 34.25 -19.53
C ASP A 366 0.36 33.26 -20.16
N ALA A 367 0.20 32.06 -19.60
CA ALA A 367 -0.73 31.07 -20.11
C ALA A 367 -2.20 31.45 -19.86
N ILE A 368 -2.52 32.07 -18.70
CA ILE A 368 -3.86 32.61 -18.40
C ILE A 368 -4.22 33.70 -19.42
N VAL A 369 -3.33 34.67 -19.63
CA VAL A 369 -3.54 35.77 -20.58
C VAL A 369 -3.73 35.22 -22.00
N TRP A 370 -2.89 34.28 -22.40
CA TRP A 370 -2.99 33.60 -23.69
C TRP A 370 -4.33 32.88 -23.85
N ALA A 371 -4.74 32.08 -22.85
CA ALA A 371 -5.98 31.31 -22.91
C ALA A 371 -7.22 32.21 -22.96
N ALA A 372 -7.24 33.31 -22.16
CA ALA A 372 -8.33 34.28 -22.18
C ALA A 372 -8.45 34.98 -23.54
N LYS A 373 -7.31 35.36 -24.17
CA LYS A 373 -7.28 35.90 -25.52
C LYS A 373 -7.76 34.86 -26.53
N ARG A 374 -7.21 33.66 -26.49
CA ARG A 374 -7.57 32.57 -27.40
C ARG A 374 -9.06 32.24 -27.34
N GLN A 375 -9.63 32.23 -26.15
CA GLN A 375 -11.06 31.94 -25.96
C GLN A 375 -11.96 33.06 -26.53
N ARG A 376 -11.50 34.31 -26.53
CA ARG A 376 -12.21 35.42 -27.20
C ARG A 376 -12.13 35.32 -28.73
N ASP A 377 -10.94 35.09 -29.25
CA ASP A 377 -10.66 35.12 -30.68
C ASP A 377 -11.16 33.86 -31.42
N SER A 378 -11.10 32.71 -30.75
CA SER A 378 -11.48 31.41 -31.29
C SER A 378 -11.97 30.50 -30.17
N PRO A 379 -13.23 30.69 -29.71
CA PRO A 379 -13.77 30.03 -28.55
C PRO A 379 -13.89 28.51 -28.73
N ILE A 380 -13.48 27.76 -27.71
CA ILE A 380 -13.74 26.33 -27.60
C ILE A 380 -15.21 26.18 -27.21
N ARG A 381 -16.05 25.79 -28.18
CA ARG A 381 -17.47 25.55 -27.98
C ARG A 381 -17.80 24.10 -27.60
N GLN A 382 -16.89 23.19 -27.94
CA GLN A 382 -17.03 21.77 -27.64
C GLN A 382 -16.98 21.55 -26.12
N VAL A 383 -17.85 20.67 -25.62
CA VAL A 383 -17.80 20.17 -24.25
C VAL A 383 -16.68 19.15 -24.15
N ILE A 384 -15.76 19.35 -23.19
CA ILE A 384 -14.56 18.54 -23.01
C ILE A 384 -14.90 17.37 -22.08
N ALA A 385 -14.63 16.13 -22.49
CA ALA A 385 -14.80 14.97 -21.63
C ALA A 385 -13.75 14.98 -20.50
N ALA A 386 -14.23 14.83 -19.26
CA ALA A 386 -13.41 14.70 -18.08
C ALA A 386 -13.87 13.48 -17.28
N SER A 387 -13.01 12.48 -17.13
CA SER A 387 -13.41 11.20 -16.57
C SER A 387 -12.68 10.88 -15.27
N PHE A 388 -13.37 10.14 -14.39
CA PHE A 388 -12.88 9.74 -13.09
C PHE A 388 -13.62 8.50 -12.58
N ASP A 389 -13.01 7.75 -11.65
CA ASP A 389 -13.66 6.63 -10.98
C ASP A 389 -14.67 7.11 -9.93
N THR A 390 -15.73 6.34 -9.79
CA THR A 390 -16.88 6.69 -8.95
C THR A 390 -16.51 6.75 -7.48
N SER A 391 -16.59 7.94 -6.89
CA SER A 391 -16.63 8.19 -5.46
C SER A 391 -17.21 9.59 -5.20
N ASN A 392 -17.76 9.81 -4.00
CA ASN A 392 -18.25 11.14 -3.60
C ASN A 392 -17.11 12.16 -3.61
N ARG A 393 -15.95 11.78 -3.12
CA ARG A 393 -14.74 12.60 -3.12
C ARG A 393 -14.36 13.07 -4.52
N ASN A 394 -14.23 12.14 -5.47
CA ASN A 394 -13.89 12.48 -6.86
C ASN A 394 -14.94 13.35 -7.51
N THR A 395 -16.22 13.13 -7.20
CA THR A 395 -17.31 13.94 -7.70
C THR A 395 -17.16 15.40 -7.25
N MET A 396 -16.99 15.64 -5.95
CA MET A 396 -16.79 17.00 -5.39
C MET A 396 -15.60 17.70 -6.02
N ILE A 397 -14.46 16.99 -6.15
CA ILE A 397 -13.26 17.56 -6.77
C ILE A 397 -13.51 17.96 -8.22
N MET A 398 -14.08 17.05 -9.02
CA MET A 398 -14.26 17.29 -10.45
C MET A 398 -15.35 18.35 -10.73
N GLU A 399 -16.36 18.47 -9.88
CA GLU A 399 -17.35 19.56 -9.94
C GLU A 399 -16.71 20.92 -9.60
N LYS A 400 -15.83 20.99 -8.60
CA LYS A 400 -15.06 22.21 -8.31
C LYS A 400 -14.13 22.57 -9.47
N VAL A 401 -13.40 21.60 -10.03
CA VAL A 401 -12.56 21.81 -11.21
C VAL A 401 -13.39 22.32 -12.40
N GLN A 402 -14.57 21.76 -12.63
CA GLN A 402 -15.48 22.25 -13.68
C GLN A 402 -15.88 23.71 -13.43
N GLN A 403 -16.20 24.06 -12.19
CA GLN A 403 -16.54 25.42 -11.80
C GLN A 403 -15.38 26.40 -12.05
N ASP A 404 -14.16 26.03 -11.63
CA ASP A 404 -12.95 26.85 -11.84
C ASP A 404 -12.71 27.13 -13.32
N LEU A 405 -12.79 26.09 -14.18
CA LEU A 405 -12.56 26.23 -15.61
C LEU A 405 -13.65 26.99 -16.34
N VAL A 406 -14.91 26.89 -15.90
CA VAL A 406 -16.01 27.71 -16.41
C VAL A 406 -15.77 29.17 -16.02
N HIS A 407 -15.40 29.43 -14.78
CA HIS A 407 -15.14 30.80 -14.28
C HIS A 407 -13.96 31.47 -15.02
N ALA A 408 -12.82 30.76 -15.09
CA ALA A 408 -11.60 31.30 -15.67
C ALA A 408 -11.66 31.46 -17.19
N PHE A 409 -12.18 30.48 -17.90
CA PHE A 409 -12.06 30.38 -19.35
C PHE A 409 -13.35 30.05 -20.10
N ARG A 410 -14.49 29.93 -19.38
CA ARG A 410 -15.77 29.43 -19.96
C ARG A 410 -15.65 28.06 -20.63
N LEU A 411 -14.69 27.24 -20.21
CA LEU A 411 -14.55 25.87 -20.65
C LEU A 411 -15.60 24.98 -19.97
N ARG A 412 -16.35 24.21 -20.74
CA ARG A 412 -17.36 23.29 -20.22
C ARG A 412 -16.83 21.86 -20.22
N LEU A 413 -16.95 21.20 -19.08
CA LEU A 413 -16.59 19.79 -18.94
C LEU A 413 -17.86 18.91 -18.97
N SER A 414 -17.77 17.73 -19.57
CA SER A 414 -18.70 16.62 -19.40
C SER A 414 -18.07 15.64 -18.40
N LEU A 415 -18.62 15.59 -17.20
CA LEU A 415 -18.12 14.74 -16.13
C LEU A 415 -18.60 13.30 -16.30
N GLN A 416 -17.68 12.37 -16.54
CA GLN A 416 -17.94 10.95 -16.78
C GLN A 416 -17.46 10.12 -15.60
N LYS A 417 -18.42 9.54 -14.87
CA LYS A 417 -18.18 8.66 -13.72
C LYS A 417 -18.20 7.22 -14.18
N LEU A 418 -17.16 6.45 -13.86
CA LEU A 418 -17.03 5.04 -14.22
C LEU A 418 -16.66 4.21 -12.99
N ASP A 419 -17.07 2.95 -12.93
CA ASP A 419 -16.49 2.02 -11.97
C ASP A 419 -14.99 1.86 -12.22
N TRP A 420 -14.24 1.45 -11.19
CA TRP A 420 -12.77 1.40 -11.26
C TRP A 420 -12.24 0.55 -12.41
N LYS A 421 -12.82 -0.63 -12.64
CA LYS A 421 -12.38 -1.57 -13.69
C LYS A 421 -12.58 -0.98 -15.10
N SER A 422 -13.76 -0.43 -15.36
CA SER A 422 -14.09 0.26 -16.62
C SER A 422 -13.24 1.50 -16.81
N TYR A 423 -12.97 2.24 -15.73
CA TYR A 423 -12.14 3.42 -15.75
C TYR A 423 -10.70 3.11 -16.16
N ILE A 424 -10.05 2.14 -15.54
CA ILE A 424 -8.69 1.72 -15.89
C ILE A 424 -8.62 1.21 -17.32
N LYS A 425 -9.61 0.41 -17.75
CA LYS A 425 -9.67 -0.07 -19.14
C LYS A 425 -9.75 1.08 -20.14
N MET A 426 -10.56 2.11 -19.86
CA MET A 426 -10.65 3.31 -20.70
C MET A 426 -9.32 4.05 -20.76
N LEU A 427 -8.64 4.28 -19.63
CA LEU A 427 -7.34 4.95 -19.61
C LEU A 427 -6.28 4.21 -20.43
N GLN A 428 -6.29 2.87 -20.38
CA GLN A 428 -5.36 2.02 -21.13
C GLN A 428 -5.62 2.00 -22.64
N THR A 429 -6.88 2.17 -23.06
CA THR A 429 -7.27 2.07 -24.47
C THR A 429 -7.36 3.42 -25.15
N ASP A 430 -8.12 4.35 -24.59
CA ASP A 430 -8.36 5.69 -25.14
C ASP A 430 -8.65 6.71 -24.03
N ALA A 431 -7.61 7.12 -23.31
CA ALA A 431 -7.73 8.09 -22.21
C ALA A 431 -8.46 9.37 -22.67
N PRO A 432 -9.39 9.91 -21.88
CA PRO A 432 -10.14 11.13 -22.21
C PRO A 432 -9.24 12.36 -22.23
N PRO A 433 -9.71 13.50 -22.76
CA PRO A 433 -8.90 14.73 -22.78
C PRO A 433 -8.40 15.17 -21.41
N LEU A 434 -9.23 15.08 -20.37
CA LEU A 434 -8.89 15.33 -18.96
C LEU A 434 -9.27 14.12 -18.13
N PHE A 435 -8.39 13.69 -17.25
CA PHE A 435 -8.66 12.58 -16.33
C PHE A 435 -7.97 12.78 -15.00
N ARG A 436 -8.53 12.17 -13.98
CA ARG A 436 -7.93 12.13 -12.65
C ARG A 436 -7.14 10.84 -12.45
N PHE A 437 -6.11 10.87 -11.62
CA PHE A 437 -5.49 9.64 -11.14
C PHE A 437 -4.90 9.86 -9.74
N GLY A 438 -4.47 8.77 -9.10
CA GLY A 438 -3.70 8.78 -7.86
C GLY A 438 -2.41 8.01 -8.06
N PHE A 439 -1.31 8.54 -7.59
CA PHE A 439 -0.04 7.85 -7.57
C PHE A 439 0.41 7.60 -6.13
N GLN A 440 0.69 6.35 -5.80
CA GLN A 440 1.30 5.95 -4.53
C GLN A 440 2.71 5.42 -4.82
N ALA A 441 3.70 5.93 -4.10
CA ALA A 441 5.06 5.43 -4.20
C ALA A 441 5.15 3.99 -3.68
N PRO A 442 5.71 3.05 -4.43
CA PRO A 442 5.93 1.69 -3.95
C PRO A 442 7.04 1.60 -2.90
N PHE A 443 8.00 2.52 -2.90
CA PHE A 443 9.05 2.68 -1.90
C PHE A 443 9.44 4.16 -1.78
N MET A 444 10.21 4.50 -0.74
CA MET A 444 10.49 5.89 -0.36
C MET A 444 11.60 6.52 -1.21
N ASP A 445 11.40 6.57 -2.52
CA ASP A 445 12.30 7.29 -3.44
C ASP A 445 11.50 8.09 -4.48
N PRO A 446 11.87 9.37 -4.74
CA PRO A 446 11.18 10.24 -5.69
C PRO A 446 11.26 9.75 -7.14
N LEU A 447 12.23 8.91 -7.48
CA LEU A 447 12.36 8.33 -8.82
C LEU A 447 11.07 7.63 -9.27
N THR A 448 10.35 6.98 -8.34
CA THR A 448 9.09 6.29 -8.64
C THR A 448 8.04 7.23 -9.22
N HIS A 449 7.95 8.46 -8.70
CA HIS A 449 7.06 9.50 -9.19
C HIS A 449 7.45 9.97 -10.61
N LEU A 450 8.74 10.01 -10.91
CA LEU A 450 9.23 10.47 -12.21
C LEU A 450 9.08 9.38 -13.29
N LEU A 451 9.33 8.12 -12.94
CA LEU A 451 9.20 6.99 -13.87
C LEU A 451 7.80 6.87 -14.45
N ALA A 452 6.75 7.16 -13.66
CA ALA A 452 5.35 7.08 -14.08
C ALA A 452 5.00 7.91 -15.33
N PHE A 453 5.82 8.87 -15.73
CA PHE A 453 5.62 9.72 -16.91
C PHE A 453 6.69 9.58 -17.99
N THR A 454 7.56 8.58 -17.90
CA THR A 454 8.48 8.27 -19.00
C THR A 454 7.73 7.74 -20.21
N SER A 455 8.32 7.92 -21.38
CA SER A 455 7.69 7.51 -22.65
C SER A 455 7.41 6.01 -22.78
N THR A 456 8.04 5.19 -21.94
CA THR A 456 7.96 3.72 -21.95
C THR A 456 7.16 3.14 -20.78
N ASP A 457 6.74 3.97 -19.82
CA ASP A 457 5.95 3.47 -18.68
C ASP A 457 4.53 3.12 -19.14
N PRO A 458 4.03 1.91 -18.87
CA PRO A 458 2.70 1.46 -19.28
C PRO A 458 1.57 2.23 -18.60
N ASN A 459 1.82 2.90 -17.48
CA ASN A 459 0.85 3.71 -16.75
C ASN A 459 0.85 5.19 -17.21
N ASN A 460 1.68 5.55 -18.19
CA ASN A 460 1.64 6.86 -18.81
C ASN A 460 0.47 6.98 -19.79
N TYR A 461 -0.72 7.17 -19.27
CA TYR A 461 -1.96 7.30 -20.06
C TYR A 461 -2.06 8.63 -20.82
N THR A 462 -1.14 9.56 -20.62
CA THR A 462 -1.17 10.90 -21.22
C THR A 462 -0.88 10.89 -22.72
N GLY A 463 -0.21 9.87 -23.23
CA GLY A 463 0.33 9.83 -24.59
C GLY A 463 1.52 10.76 -24.81
N TRP A 464 1.98 11.45 -23.76
CA TRP A 464 3.15 12.33 -23.81
C TRP A 464 4.44 11.54 -23.94
N LYS A 465 5.33 12.00 -24.82
CA LYS A 465 6.66 11.43 -25.05
C LYS A 465 7.68 12.57 -25.13
N HIS A 466 8.72 12.49 -24.29
CA HIS A 466 9.68 13.59 -24.18
C HIS A 466 11.11 13.09 -23.96
N LYS A 467 11.87 12.95 -25.03
CA LYS A 467 13.22 12.37 -25.01
C LYS A 467 14.20 13.01 -24.00
N LYS A 468 14.10 14.33 -23.77
CA LYS A 468 14.96 15.02 -22.78
C LYS A 468 14.56 14.64 -21.36
N TYR A 469 13.26 14.48 -21.09
CA TYR A 469 12.75 14.02 -19.81
C TYR A 469 13.18 12.58 -19.54
N ASP A 470 12.97 11.68 -20.50
CA ASP A 470 13.36 10.27 -20.37
C ASP A 470 14.85 10.11 -20.06
N ARG A 471 15.70 10.88 -20.76
CA ARG A 471 17.15 10.90 -20.51
C ARG A 471 17.46 11.39 -19.10
N LEU A 472 16.82 12.48 -18.68
CA LEU A 472 17.02 13.03 -17.34
C LEU A 472 16.62 12.05 -16.24
N VAL A 473 15.49 11.36 -16.38
CA VAL A 473 15.04 10.32 -15.44
C VAL A 473 16.02 9.15 -15.42
N SER A 474 16.51 8.70 -16.58
CA SER A 474 17.53 7.64 -16.66
C SER A 474 18.87 8.05 -16.03
N GLU A 475 19.23 9.34 -16.06
CA GLU A 475 20.40 9.84 -15.33
C GLU A 475 20.17 9.82 -13.82
N ILE A 476 18.99 10.28 -13.34
CA ILE A 476 18.59 10.27 -11.92
C ILE A 476 18.63 8.85 -11.35
N GLU A 477 18.15 7.87 -12.11
CA GLU A 477 18.11 6.46 -11.71
C GLU A 477 19.50 5.91 -11.35
N ARG A 478 20.55 6.42 -12.00
CA ARG A 478 21.94 5.98 -11.84
C ARG A 478 22.72 6.76 -10.77
N MET A 479 22.13 7.80 -10.21
CA MET A 479 22.80 8.69 -9.26
C MET A 479 22.49 8.31 -7.81
N PRO A 480 23.51 8.29 -6.93
CA PRO A 480 23.27 8.18 -5.51
C PRO A 480 22.52 9.42 -4.98
N PRO A 481 21.78 9.28 -3.87
CA PRO A 481 21.17 10.42 -3.18
C PRO A 481 22.15 11.55 -2.93
N GLY A 482 21.72 12.80 -3.06
CA GLY A 482 22.52 13.97 -2.81
C GLY A 482 22.18 15.17 -3.69
N LYS A 483 22.82 16.32 -3.43
CA LYS A 483 22.49 17.60 -4.06
C LYS A 483 22.45 17.59 -5.61
N ALA A 484 23.35 16.85 -6.24
CA ALA A 484 23.39 16.76 -7.70
C ALA A 484 22.19 15.98 -8.26
N ARG A 485 21.78 14.89 -7.59
CA ARG A 485 20.57 14.12 -7.93
C ARG A 485 19.32 14.95 -7.65
N GLU A 486 19.25 15.59 -6.50
CA GLU A 486 18.15 16.47 -6.10
C GLU A 486 17.89 17.58 -7.13
N ALA A 487 18.93 18.26 -7.59
CA ALA A 487 18.79 19.28 -8.62
C ALA A 487 18.20 18.75 -9.94
N LYS A 488 18.56 17.52 -10.32
CA LYS A 488 17.98 16.87 -11.52
C LYS A 488 16.53 16.45 -11.28
N ILE A 489 16.19 15.98 -10.08
CA ILE A 489 14.81 15.64 -9.68
C ILE A 489 13.92 16.88 -9.75
N ILE A 490 14.36 18.01 -9.19
CA ILE A 490 13.68 19.29 -9.26
C ILE A 490 13.48 19.71 -10.73
N ARG A 491 14.52 19.55 -11.56
CA ARG A 491 14.44 19.86 -13.00
C ARG A 491 13.41 18.99 -13.71
N ALA A 492 13.35 17.70 -13.42
CA ALA A 492 12.38 16.78 -13.99
C ALA A 492 10.94 17.14 -13.59
N GLN A 493 10.71 17.46 -12.33
CA GLN A 493 9.40 17.95 -11.88
C GLN A 493 8.97 19.22 -12.61
N LYS A 494 9.88 20.19 -12.75
CA LYS A 494 9.59 21.43 -13.45
C LYS A 494 9.14 21.21 -14.90
N ILE A 495 9.74 20.23 -15.58
CA ILE A 495 9.27 19.83 -16.92
C ILE A 495 7.83 19.33 -16.86
N LEU A 496 7.49 18.44 -15.91
CA LEU A 496 6.18 17.82 -15.81
C LEU A 496 5.08 18.81 -15.42
N THR A 497 5.34 19.66 -14.42
CA THR A 497 4.29 20.46 -13.77
C THR A 497 4.17 21.87 -14.33
N GLU A 498 5.28 22.47 -14.81
CA GLU A 498 5.31 23.85 -15.27
C GLU A 498 5.52 23.96 -16.79
N GLU A 499 6.61 23.35 -17.33
CA GLU A 499 6.98 23.57 -18.72
C GLU A 499 6.05 22.87 -19.70
N GLU A 500 5.68 21.63 -19.40
CA GLU A 500 4.77 20.83 -20.21
C GLU A 500 3.38 20.72 -19.59
N ALA A 501 3.26 20.94 -18.30
CA ALA A 501 2.02 20.86 -17.52
C ALA A 501 1.25 19.57 -17.83
N ILE A 502 1.94 18.43 -17.77
CA ILE A 502 1.36 17.11 -18.01
C ILE A 502 0.59 16.63 -16.78
N VAL A 503 1.11 16.96 -15.60
CA VAL A 503 0.58 16.62 -14.30
C VAL A 503 0.15 17.87 -13.58
N ILE A 504 -1.05 17.85 -13.04
CA ILE A 504 -1.57 18.86 -12.12
C ILE A 504 -1.75 18.18 -10.76
N PRO A 505 -0.77 18.24 -9.87
CA PRO A 505 -0.93 17.77 -8.50
C PRO A 505 -2.00 18.60 -7.81
N ILE A 506 -2.97 17.95 -7.16
CA ILE A 506 -4.07 18.63 -6.45
C ILE A 506 -3.77 18.63 -4.96
N PHE A 507 -3.52 17.46 -4.38
CA PHE A 507 -3.12 17.34 -2.98
C PHE A 507 -2.28 16.08 -2.75
N HIS A 508 -1.50 16.12 -1.67
CA HIS A 508 -0.87 14.93 -1.10
C HIS A 508 -1.80 14.36 -0.04
N TYR A 509 -2.00 13.05 -0.12
CA TYR A 509 -2.83 12.35 0.84
C TYR A 509 -2.19 12.35 2.23
N VAL A 510 -3.04 12.34 3.24
CA VAL A 510 -2.70 11.87 4.58
C VAL A 510 -3.46 10.57 4.84
N GLN A 511 -2.94 9.78 5.75
CA GLN A 511 -3.62 8.57 6.21
C GLN A 511 -4.16 8.77 7.62
N HIS A 512 -5.39 8.33 7.83
CA HIS A 512 -6.08 8.43 9.10
C HIS A 512 -6.30 7.04 9.69
N HIS A 513 -5.99 6.90 10.96
CA HIS A 513 -6.25 5.71 11.74
C HIS A 513 -7.00 6.08 13.02
N ALA A 514 -8.04 5.33 13.36
CA ALA A 514 -8.58 5.39 14.70
C ALA A 514 -7.85 4.34 15.55
N VAL A 515 -7.23 4.77 16.64
CA VAL A 515 -6.39 3.92 17.49
C VAL A 515 -6.85 3.98 18.93
N SER A 516 -7.20 2.83 19.49
CA SER A 516 -7.61 2.70 20.87
C SER A 516 -6.51 3.14 21.83
N LYS A 517 -6.87 3.81 22.93
CA LYS A 517 -5.94 4.27 23.97
C LYS A 517 -5.15 3.12 24.63
N ARG A 518 -5.58 1.87 24.46
CA ARG A 518 -4.81 0.71 24.93
C ARG A 518 -3.60 0.37 24.06
N VAL A 519 -3.57 0.84 22.80
CA VAL A 519 -2.44 0.61 21.88
C VAL A 519 -1.37 1.65 22.12
N ARG A 520 -0.16 1.19 22.43
CA ARG A 520 1.03 2.01 22.60
C ARG A 520 2.02 1.81 21.45
N ASN A 521 2.86 2.82 21.24
CA ASN A 521 3.86 2.83 20.18
C ASN A 521 3.28 2.62 18.78
N PHE A 522 2.00 3.02 18.58
CA PHE A 522 1.41 3.00 17.24
C PHE A 522 2.24 3.88 16.31
N ARG A 523 2.69 3.30 15.22
CA ARG A 523 3.39 3.98 14.13
C ARG A 523 3.02 3.34 12.82
N VAL A 524 2.77 4.18 11.84
CA VAL A 524 2.59 3.79 10.44
C VAL A 524 3.49 4.68 9.59
N ASN A 525 4.28 4.10 8.72
CA ASN A 525 5.16 4.90 7.87
C ASN A 525 4.40 5.51 6.67
N ALA A 526 5.07 6.37 5.92
CA ALA A 526 4.45 7.08 4.81
C ALA A 526 4.09 6.19 3.59
N LEU A 527 4.42 4.90 3.60
CA LEU A 527 3.92 3.89 2.66
C LEU A 527 2.65 3.19 3.15
N GLY A 528 2.15 3.53 4.35
CA GLY A 528 1.00 2.89 4.98
C GLY A 528 1.31 1.53 5.61
N LEU A 529 2.59 1.26 5.90
CA LEU A 529 3.03 0.01 6.51
C LEU A 529 3.20 0.18 8.01
N ALA A 530 2.58 -0.72 8.78
CA ALA A 530 2.67 -0.81 10.23
C ALA A 530 3.29 -2.16 10.62
N ARG A 531 4.29 -2.14 11.48
CA ARG A 531 4.91 -3.34 12.05
C ARG A 531 4.25 -3.63 13.41
N TYR A 532 3.29 -4.52 13.45
CA TYR A 532 2.50 -4.81 14.66
C TYR A 532 3.36 -5.34 15.81
N GLY A 533 4.50 -5.96 15.55
CA GLY A 533 5.45 -6.42 16.56
C GLY A 533 6.08 -5.29 17.38
N GLU A 534 6.07 -4.05 16.87
CA GLU A 534 6.57 -2.86 17.56
C GLU A 534 5.54 -2.28 18.55
N PHE A 535 4.26 -2.65 18.41
CA PHE A 535 3.20 -2.13 19.27
C PHE A 535 3.19 -2.84 20.62
N ARG A 536 2.59 -2.18 21.61
CA ARG A 536 2.36 -2.72 22.95
C ARG A 536 0.91 -2.45 23.34
N LEU A 537 0.37 -3.31 24.17
CA LEU A 537 -0.97 -3.11 24.73
C LEU A 537 -0.84 -2.76 26.21
N ASN A 538 -1.55 -1.73 26.64
CA ASN A 538 -1.79 -1.51 28.05
C ASN A 538 -2.87 -2.48 28.54
N ASP A 539 -2.86 -2.81 29.81
CA ASP A 539 -4.01 -3.41 30.46
C ASP A 539 -5.21 -2.46 30.32
N PRO A 540 -6.40 -3.00 30.06
CA PRO A 540 -7.62 -2.21 29.90
C PRO A 540 -7.99 -1.44 31.16
#